data_3f9a664be10a0a6c6ab774c6676a34d0
#
_entry.id   3f9a664be10a0a6c6ab774c6676a34d0
#
_cell.length_a   1.000
_cell.length_b   1.000
_cell.length_c   1.000
_cell.angle_alpha   90.00
_cell.angle_beta   90.00
_cell.angle_gamma   90.00
#
_symmetry.space_group_name_H-M   'P 1'
#
loop_
_entity.id
_entity.type
_entity.pdbx_description
1 polymer ?
#
loop_
_entity_poly.entity_id
_entity_poly.type
_entity_poly.pdbx_seq_one_letter_code
_entity_poly.pdbx_strand_id
1 'polypeptide(L)' 'MTELQEQALTISECIEDTVEHICDEYRLSGEKVWVMINALSHYHLSQFPQDNEDE' A
#
# COMPACT_ATOMS: atom_id res chain seq x y z
N MET A 1 -5.70 18.57 11.90
CA MET A 1 -5.15 17.34 11.35
C MET A 1 -3.74 17.13 11.85
N THR A 2 -3.39 15.93 12.25
CA THR A 2 -2.05 15.69 12.75
C THR A 2 -1.08 15.48 11.59
N GLU A 3 0.19 15.61 11.90
CA GLU A 3 1.23 15.39 10.92
C GLU A 3 1.15 13.95 10.36
N LEU A 4 0.85 12.99 11.23
CA LEU A 4 0.72 11.61 10.80
C LEU A 4 -0.41 11.43 9.81
N GLN A 5 -1.54 12.10 10.05
CA GLN A 5 -2.67 12.03 9.12
C GLN A 5 -2.32 12.64 7.78
N GLU A 6 -1.58 13.74 7.78
CA GLU A 6 -1.17 14.35 6.53
C GLU A 6 -0.22 13.46 5.75
N GLN A 7 0.70 12.81 6.46
CA GLN A 7 1.60 11.88 5.82
C GLN A 7 0.86 10.69 5.24
N ALA A 8 -0.14 10.20 5.97
CA ALA A 8 -0.93 9.08 5.50
C ALA A 8 -1.68 9.43 4.23
N LEU A 9 -2.21 10.66 4.15
CA LEU A 9 -2.91 11.10 2.95
C LEU A 9 -1.96 11.20 1.76
N THR A 10 -0.77 11.74 1.99
CA THR A 10 0.21 11.85 0.93
C THR A 10 0.62 10.48 0.41
N ILE A 11 0.86 9.54 1.32
CA ILE A 11 1.22 8.19 0.92
C ILE A 11 0.07 7.54 0.15
N SER A 12 -1.15 7.75 0.62
CA SER A 12 -2.32 7.19 -0.04
C SER A 12 -2.43 7.69 -1.48
N GLU A 13 -2.22 8.99 -1.68
CA GLU A 13 -2.27 9.55 -3.02
C GLU A 13 -1.19 8.98 -3.92
N CYS A 14 0.01 8.82 -3.39
CA CYS A 14 1.10 8.23 -4.15
C CYS A 14 0.77 6.82 -4.58
N ILE A 15 0.19 6.05 -3.67
CA ILE A 15 -0.17 4.67 -3.97
C ILE A 15 -1.27 4.63 -5.02
N GLU A 16 -2.26 5.52 -4.90
CA GLU A 16 -3.35 5.57 -5.86
C GLU A 16 -2.84 5.92 -7.26
N ASP A 17 -1.92 6.88 -7.34
CA ASP A 17 -1.32 7.23 -8.62
C ASP A 17 -0.57 6.05 -9.21
N THR A 18 0.15 5.34 -8.37
CA THR A 18 0.91 4.17 -8.82
C THR A 18 -0.04 3.09 -9.32
N VAL A 19 -1.13 2.86 -8.61
CA VAL A 19 -2.11 1.87 -9.04
C VAL A 19 -2.70 2.24 -10.39
N GLU A 20 -3.03 3.51 -10.58
CA GLU A 20 -3.55 3.98 -11.85
C GLU A 20 -2.57 3.71 -12.98
N HIS A 21 -1.31 4.01 -12.71
CA HIS A 21 -0.25 3.80 -13.70
C HIS A 21 -0.12 2.32 -14.05
N ILE A 22 -0.18 1.47 -13.05
CA ILE A 22 -0.07 0.02 -13.27
C ILE A 22 -1.26 -0.48 -14.07
N CYS A 23 -2.45 0.00 -13.75
CA CYS A 23 -3.64 -0.39 -14.50
C CYS A 23 -3.51 -0.04 -15.97
N ASP A 24 -3.01 1.15 -16.25
CA ASP A 24 -2.79 1.60 -17.62
C ASP A 24 -1.74 0.77 -18.32
N GLU A 25 -0.62 0.58 -17.64
CA GLU A 25 0.55 -0.06 -18.24
C GLU A 25 0.27 -1.53 -18.56
N TYR A 26 -0.37 -2.21 -17.64
CA TYR A 26 -0.56 -3.65 -17.76
C TYR A 26 -1.99 -4.03 -18.12
N ARG A 27 -2.85 -3.05 -18.31
CA ARG A 27 -4.24 -3.29 -18.70
C ARG A 27 -4.97 -4.16 -17.69
N LEU A 28 -4.78 -3.86 -16.42
CA LEU A 28 -5.43 -4.57 -15.33
C LEU A 28 -6.52 -3.71 -14.73
N SER A 29 -7.51 -4.38 -14.15
CA SER A 29 -8.54 -3.64 -13.43
C SER A 29 -7.98 -3.14 -12.11
N GLY A 30 -8.55 -2.03 -11.62
CA GLY A 30 -8.11 -1.49 -10.33
C GLY A 30 -8.28 -2.49 -9.23
N GLU A 31 -9.39 -3.23 -9.23
CA GLU A 31 -9.63 -4.22 -8.20
C GLU A 31 -8.53 -5.28 -8.18
N LYS A 32 -8.14 -5.75 -9.35
CA LYS A 32 -7.11 -6.76 -9.44
C LYS A 32 -5.79 -6.26 -8.90
N VAL A 33 -5.44 -5.02 -9.23
CA VAL A 33 -4.19 -4.44 -8.74
C VAL A 33 -4.24 -4.29 -7.22
N TRP A 34 -5.37 -3.84 -6.69
CA TRP A 34 -5.48 -3.69 -5.24
C TRP A 34 -5.41 -5.03 -4.52
N VAL A 35 -5.98 -6.08 -5.11
CA VAL A 35 -5.86 -7.41 -4.52
C VAL A 35 -4.41 -7.85 -4.46
N MET A 36 -3.66 -7.59 -5.52
CA MET A 36 -2.25 -7.94 -5.54
C MET A 36 -1.45 -7.12 -4.53
N ILE A 37 -1.77 -5.84 -4.40
CA ILE A 37 -1.10 -5.00 -3.41
C ILE A 37 -1.37 -5.51 -2.01
N ASN A 38 -2.60 -5.94 -1.76
CA ASN A 38 -2.95 -6.48 -0.45
C ASN A 38 -2.12 -7.72 -0.13
N ALA A 39 -2.00 -8.62 -1.09
CA ALA A 39 -1.20 -9.83 -0.91
C ALA A 39 0.27 -9.48 -0.69
N LEU A 40 0.79 -8.54 -1.46
CA LEU A 40 2.18 -8.11 -1.31
C LEU A 40 2.40 -7.45 0.04
N SER A 41 1.42 -6.69 0.51
CA SER A 41 1.53 -6.05 1.82
C SER A 41 1.67 -7.09 2.92
N HIS A 42 0.87 -8.15 2.86
CA HIS A 42 0.95 -9.22 3.85
C HIS A 42 2.31 -9.89 3.81
N TYR A 43 2.81 -10.13 2.61
CA TYR A 43 4.12 -10.74 2.45
C TYR A 43 5.20 -9.85 3.07
N HIS A 44 5.20 -8.58 2.72
CA HIS A 44 6.24 -7.68 3.21
C HIS A 44 6.15 -7.48 4.71
N LEU A 45 4.94 -7.41 5.24
CA LEU A 45 4.78 -7.26 6.67
C LEU A 45 5.33 -8.47 7.42
N SER A 46 5.24 -9.65 6.83
CA SER A 46 5.76 -10.86 7.45
C SER A 46 7.28 -10.86 7.50
N GLN A 47 7.94 -10.01 6.70
CA GLN A 47 9.39 -9.93 6.70
C GLN A 47 9.93 -9.07 7.82
N PHE A 48 9.08 -8.26 8.45
CA PHE A 48 9.52 -7.43 9.55
C PHE A 48 9.60 -8.27 10.82
N PRO A 49 10.55 -7.94 11.72
CA PRO A 49 10.64 -8.68 12.97
C PRO A 49 9.35 -8.56 13.77
N GLN A 50 8.95 -9.68 14.35
CA GLN A 50 7.77 -9.69 15.20
C GLN A 50 8.16 -9.27 16.58
N ASP A 51 8.47 -8.03 16.74
CA ASP A 51 9.03 -7.57 17.98
C ASP A 51 7.95 -6.97 18.82
N ASN A 52 7.31 -7.67 19.49
CA ASN A 52 6.24 -7.15 20.22
C ASN A 52 6.54 -6.54 21.49
N GLU A 53 6.91 -6.32 21.74
CA GLU A 53 6.91 -5.90 22.81
C GLU A 53 6.47 -4.99 23.22
N ASP A 54 6.26 -4.79 23.20
CA ASP A 54 5.87 -4.04 23.63
C ASP A 54 5.48 -3.66 23.81
N GLU A 55 5.27 -3.63 23.70
CA GLU A 55 4.89 -3.25 23.92
C GLU A 55 4.68 -3.05 24.31
#